data_d4c00b2d4be2b75989a1ab24e48011b0
#
_entry.id   d4c00b2d4be2b75989a1ab24e48011b0
#
_cell.length_a   1.000
_cell.length_b   1.000
_cell.length_c   1.000
_cell.angle_alpha   90.00
_cell.angle_beta   90.00
_cell.angle_gamma   90.00
#
_symmetry.space_group_name_H-M   'P 1'
#
loop_
_entity.id
_entity.type
_entity.pdbx_description
1 polymer ?
#
loop_
_entity_poly.entity_id
_entity_poly.type
_entity_poly.pdbx_seq_one_letter_code
_entity_poly.pdbx_strand_id
1 'polypeptide(L)'
;MKLTRSIGLVQAVAMVVGTIVGSSIFVQPSEVSRAVPSFGGMALVWMAAGALTWFGASICAELASAYPRTGGVYVFLREMFSPAAGFLWGWAMFWSMHSGIIAAIAMVFARYAATIVPMGDLGIRLTAVGGILGLSAINYVGVRPGSAVQTGLTITKIAAIGVLLVLLLGPGTLHAPVAAGAITAPGFFRGLVAGLFAFGGWHMVTYAAEETRDAERTIPRALMVGTAIVVVVYLLLNGAYLLVLPFDRVLASTHIAFDATAATAGPAAASAISVLVIVSSLGAISGIVLAGPRVYYAMAEDGLLFKWMGAVHPTFRTPHLAIVAQGIWSSVLVLTGTYGTIVSRVIYTEWIFFAALALGTVGLRRRSCNPQPNEERKDRKARKESQNALRSSRPLRSHVEYAPAFRAWGFPIAPALFALICFLMVINQIASTPRDALWGLGLVVAGLPVYAIWSRRRPVLDTREAAARSAGL
;
A
#
# COMPACT_ATOMS: atom_id res chain seq x y z
N MET A 1 18.04 -9.37 -17.97
CA MET A 1 16.84 -9.40 -18.86
C MET A 1 16.04 -8.13 -18.59
N LYS A 2 15.73 -7.30 -19.60
CA LYS A 2 14.89 -6.10 -19.40
C LYS A 2 13.42 -6.53 -19.27
N LEU A 3 12.67 -5.89 -18.34
CA LEU A 3 11.24 -6.10 -18.18
C LEU A 3 10.49 -5.61 -19.44
N THR A 4 9.46 -6.33 -19.85
CA THR A 4 8.68 -5.99 -21.06
C THR A 4 7.65 -4.92 -20.70
N ARG A 5 7.67 -3.77 -21.36
CA ARG A 5 6.69 -2.68 -21.19
C ARG A 5 5.34 -3.07 -21.78
N SER A 6 4.47 -3.67 -20.97
CA SER A 6 3.16 -4.17 -21.40
C SER A 6 1.98 -3.40 -20.80
N ILE A 7 2.16 -2.72 -19.64
CA ILE A 7 1.10 -2.08 -18.88
C ILE A 7 0.73 -0.72 -19.50
N GLY A 8 -0.50 -0.59 -19.99
CA GLY A 8 -1.09 0.67 -20.47
C GLY A 8 -1.89 1.38 -19.38
N LEU A 9 -2.53 2.53 -19.73
CA LEU A 9 -3.27 3.35 -18.74
C LEU A 9 -4.42 2.58 -18.10
N VAL A 10 -5.24 1.86 -18.87
CA VAL A 10 -6.39 1.12 -18.33
C VAL A 10 -5.93 0.05 -17.33
N GLN A 11 -4.87 -0.71 -17.67
CA GLN A 11 -4.31 -1.70 -16.76
C GLN A 11 -3.71 -1.05 -15.50
N ALA A 12 -3.03 0.11 -15.64
CA ALA A 12 -2.47 0.83 -14.51
C ALA A 12 -3.56 1.38 -13.57
N VAL A 13 -4.67 1.94 -14.12
CA VAL A 13 -5.85 2.34 -13.34
C VAL A 13 -6.48 1.13 -12.65
N ALA A 14 -6.66 0.02 -13.37
CA ALA A 14 -7.17 -1.22 -12.79
C ALA A 14 -6.26 -1.77 -11.68
N MET A 15 -4.94 -1.60 -11.79
CA MET A 15 -4.01 -1.94 -10.70
C MET A 15 -4.24 -1.07 -9.48
N VAL A 16 -4.36 0.26 -9.62
CA VAL A 16 -4.63 1.17 -8.49
C VAL A 16 -5.95 0.81 -7.83
N VAL A 17 -7.04 0.74 -8.61
CA VAL A 17 -8.37 0.40 -8.10
C VAL A 17 -8.37 -1.00 -7.47
N GLY A 18 -7.78 -1.98 -8.14
CA GLY A 18 -7.75 -3.37 -7.70
C GLY A 18 -6.91 -3.63 -6.45
N THR A 19 -5.86 -2.82 -6.21
CA THR A 19 -5.06 -2.89 -4.98
C THR A 19 -5.73 -2.19 -3.80
N ILE A 20 -6.43 -1.08 -4.02
CA ILE A 20 -7.18 -0.38 -2.98
C ILE A 20 -8.47 -1.12 -2.65
N VAL A 21 -9.29 -1.47 -3.66
CA VAL A 21 -10.55 -2.19 -3.48
C VAL A 21 -10.24 -3.65 -3.12
N GLY A 22 -9.85 -3.83 -1.87
CA GLY A 22 -9.68 -5.12 -1.23
C GLY A 22 -10.93 -5.52 -0.45
N SER A 23 -10.72 -6.36 0.57
CA SER A 23 -11.78 -6.75 1.51
C SER A 23 -11.99 -5.74 2.65
N SER A 24 -11.10 -4.78 2.82
CA SER A 24 -11.09 -3.84 3.95
C SER A 24 -12.38 -3.02 4.03
N ILE A 25 -12.92 -2.58 2.89
CA ILE A 25 -14.16 -1.79 2.82
C ILE A 25 -15.40 -2.55 3.35
N PHE A 26 -15.34 -3.86 3.44
CA PHE A 26 -16.41 -4.70 3.96
C PHE A 26 -16.32 -4.95 5.48
N VAL A 27 -15.33 -4.34 6.18
CA VAL A 27 -15.13 -4.42 7.63
C VAL A 27 -14.92 -3.04 8.25
N GLN A 28 -14.12 -2.19 7.61
CA GLN A 28 -13.72 -0.88 8.16
C GLN A 28 -14.86 0.09 8.47
N PRO A 29 -16.03 0.07 7.79
CA PRO A 29 -17.14 0.92 8.19
C PRO A 29 -17.53 0.74 9.66
N SER A 30 -17.57 -0.50 10.17
CA SER A 30 -17.84 -0.79 11.57
C SER A 30 -16.74 -0.30 12.51
N GLU A 31 -15.47 -0.45 12.12
CA GLU A 31 -14.34 0.05 12.92
C GLU A 31 -14.33 1.58 13.01
N VAL A 32 -14.66 2.28 11.90
CA VAL A 32 -14.82 3.74 11.89
C VAL A 32 -15.98 4.15 12.79
N SER A 33 -17.13 3.44 12.72
CA SER A 33 -18.30 3.72 13.55
C SER A 33 -18.01 3.58 15.03
N ARG A 34 -17.25 2.56 15.45
CA ARG A 34 -16.84 2.37 16.84
C ARG A 34 -15.95 3.51 17.34
N ALA A 35 -15.12 4.07 16.48
CA ALA A 35 -14.23 5.18 16.81
C ALA A 35 -14.96 6.52 16.85
N VAL A 36 -15.95 6.72 15.93
CA VAL A 36 -16.71 7.96 15.77
C VAL A 36 -18.21 7.59 15.65
N PRO A 37 -18.93 7.46 16.77
CA PRO A 37 -20.29 6.95 16.79
C PRO A 37 -21.33 8.01 16.36
N SER A 38 -21.15 8.62 15.17
CA SER A 38 -22.11 9.54 14.58
C SER A 38 -22.05 9.49 13.05
N PHE A 39 -23.20 9.66 12.39
CA PHE A 39 -23.28 9.69 10.93
C PHE A 39 -22.37 10.78 10.31
N GLY A 40 -22.49 12.02 10.82
CA GLY A 40 -21.66 13.13 10.33
C GLY A 40 -20.17 12.92 10.59
N GLY A 41 -19.81 12.32 11.74
CA GLY A 41 -18.44 11.97 12.07
C GLY A 41 -17.86 10.92 11.16
N MET A 42 -18.63 9.86 10.85
CA MET A 42 -18.22 8.84 9.89
C MET A 42 -18.02 9.42 8.49
N ALA A 43 -18.97 10.21 7.99
CA ALA A 43 -18.87 10.87 6.71
C ALA A 43 -17.58 11.76 6.65
N LEU A 44 -17.32 12.52 7.72
CA LEU A 44 -16.12 13.34 7.83
C LEU A 44 -14.84 12.49 7.79
N VAL A 45 -14.79 11.36 8.51
CA VAL A 45 -13.64 10.43 8.49
C VAL A 45 -13.40 9.89 7.07
N TRP A 46 -14.44 9.42 6.38
CA TRP A 46 -14.31 8.86 5.03
C TRP A 46 -13.90 9.91 3.99
N MET A 47 -14.44 11.14 4.10
CA MET A 47 -14.03 12.27 3.25
C MET A 47 -12.57 12.66 3.52
N ALA A 48 -12.18 12.74 4.79
CA ALA A 48 -10.79 13.07 5.16
C ALA A 48 -9.82 11.98 4.71
N ALA A 49 -10.16 10.69 4.91
CA ALA A 49 -9.34 9.57 4.46
C ALA A 49 -9.18 9.56 2.93
N GLY A 50 -10.27 9.78 2.20
CA GLY A 50 -10.24 9.89 0.74
C GLY A 50 -9.39 11.07 0.25
N ALA A 51 -9.55 12.26 0.84
CA ALA A 51 -8.77 13.45 0.52
C ALA A 51 -7.28 13.23 0.79
N LEU A 52 -6.92 12.69 1.97
CA LEU A 52 -5.53 12.38 2.31
C LEU A 52 -4.93 11.37 1.36
N THR A 53 -5.66 10.31 1.01
CA THR A 53 -5.21 9.32 0.03
C THR A 53 -4.95 9.96 -1.33
N TRP A 54 -5.84 10.84 -1.77
CA TRP A 54 -5.70 11.54 -3.05
C TRP A 54 -4.49 12.49 -3.06
N PHE A 55 -4.27 13.23 -1.97
CA PHE A 55 -3.06 14.06 -1.82
C PHE A 55 -1.79 13.21 -1.77
N GLY A 56 -1.76 12.13 -1.00
CA GLY A 56 -0.64 11.18 -0.97
C GLY A 56 -0.35 10.59 -2.37
N ALA A 57 -1.40 10.19 -3.08
CA ALA A 57 -1.30 9.70 -4.47
C ALA A 57 -0.70 10.77 -5.40
N SER A 58 -1.08 12.05 -5.24
CA SER A 58 -0.53 13.15 -6.06
C SER A 58 0.97 13.37 -5.80
N ILE A 59 1.43 13.26 -4.55
CA ILE A 59 2.85 13.33 -4.20
C ILE A 59 3.62 12.16 -4.82
N CYS A 60 3.10 10.93 -4.69
CA CYS A 60 3.71 9.77 -5.35
C CYS A 60 3.67 9.85 -6.88
N ALA A 61 2.63 10.45 -7.46
CA ALA A 61 2.54 10.69 -8.90
C ALA A 61 3.68 11.60 -9.39
N GLU A 62 3.96 12.67 -8.65
CA GLU A 62 5.09 13.54 -8.94
C GLU A 62 6.42 12.80 -8.87
N LEU A 63 6.66 12.07 -7.77
CA LEU A 63 7.89 11.31 -7.57
C LEU A 63 8.05 10.18 -8.59
N ALA A 64 6.96 9.48 -8.95
CA ALA A 64 6.99 8.43 -9.98
C ALA A 64 7.27 9.00 -11.39
N SER A 65 6.83 10.23 -11.67
CA SER A 65 7.15 10.90 -12.93
C SER A 65 8.60 11.38 -13.00
N ALA A 66 9.22 11.70 -11.85
CA ALA A 66 10.63 12.09 -11.77
C ALA A 66 11.57 10.87 -11.72
N TYR A 67 11.14 9.79 -11.07
CA TYR A 67 11.93 8.58 -10.85
C TYR A 67 11.16 7.32 -11.32
N PRO A 68 10.99 7.11 -12.64
CA PRO A 68 10.18 6.01 -13.19
C PRO A 68 10.91 4.66 -13.14
N ARG A 69 11.31 4.22 -11.94
CA ARG A 69 12.06 2.98 -11.68
C ARG A 69 11.24 2.02 -10.82
N THR A 70 11.40 0.72 -11.07
CA THR A 70 10.83 -0.35 -10.22
C THR A 70 11.33 -0.23 -8.79
N GLY A 71 10.43 -0.37 -7.81
CA GLY A 71 10.69 -0.19 -6.38
C GLY A 71 9.94 0.97 -5.75
N GLY A 72 9.42 1.92 -6.55
CA GLY A 72 8.52 2.99 -6.11
C GLY A 72 9.02 3.75 -4.89
N VAL A 73 8.26 3.72 -3.78
CA VAL A 73 8.58 4.47 -2.55
C VAL A 73 9.99 4.19 -2.02
N TYR A 74 10.48 2.95 -2.14
CA TYR A 74 11.88 2.61 -1.82
C TYR A 74 12.87 3.49 -2.60
N VAL A 75 12.65 3.60 -3.91
CA VAL A 75 13.50 4.42 -4.78
C VAL A 75 13.38 5.89 -4.42
N PHE A 76 12.16 6.38 -4.19
CA PHE A 76 11.93 7.79 -3.85
C PHE A 76 12.65 8.20 -2.57
N LEU A 77 12.52 7.41 -1.50
CA LEU A 77 13.19 7.67 -0.22
C LEU A 77 14.72 7.60 -0.33
N ARG A 78 15.22 6.65 -1.13
CA ARG A 78 16.66 6.51 -1.39
C ARG A 78 17.23 7.71 -2.11
N GLU A 79 16.55 8.20 -3.15
CA GLU A 79 17.04 9.33 -3.96
C GLU A 79 16.86 10.67 -3.23
N MET A 80 15.78 10.83 -2.45
CA MET A 80 15.49 12.08 -1.72
C MET A 80 16.35 12.26 -0.47
N PHE A 81 16.60 11.20 0.27
CA PHE A 81 17.28 11.29 1.57
C PHE A 81 18.59 10.50 1.58
N SER A 82 18.53 9.19 1.57
CA SER A 82 19.71 8.33 1.66
C SER A 82 19.38 6.86 1.39
N PRO A 83 20.39 6.02 1.11
CA PRO A 83 20.23 4.57 1.05
C PRO A 83 19.65 3.98 2.35
N ALA A 84 19.93 4.57 3.51
CA ALA A 84 19.38 4.16 4.79
C ALA A 84 17.85 4.38 4.85
N ALA A 85 17.35 5.51 4.34
CA ALA A 85 15.91 5.78 4.29
C ALA A 85 15.17 4.78 3.40
N GLY A 86 15.73 4.46 2.22
CA GLY A 86 15.22 3.40 1.37
C GLY A 86 15.24 2.04 2.06
N PHE A 87 16.35 1.69 2.74
CA PHE A 87 16.45 0.45 3.50
C PHE A 87 15.36 0.34 4.57
N LEU A 88 15.14 1.41 5.34
CA LEU A 88 14.12 1.42 6.40
C LEU A 88 12.71 1.19 5.85
N TRP A 89 12.38 1.73 4.69
CA TRP A 89 11.12 1.42 4.03
C TRP A 89 10.95 -0.08 3.78
N GLY A 90 11.91 -0.73 3.10
CA GLY A 90 11.79 -2.16 2.82
C GLY A 90 11.87 -3.04 4.06
N TRP A 91 12.63 -2.63 5.08
CA TRP A 91 12.64 -3.26 6.39
C TRP A 91 11.25 -3.21 7.04
N ALA A 92 10.64 -2.02 7.09
CA ALA A 92 9.30 -1.82 7.62
C ALA A 92 8.23 -2.55 6.79
N MET A 93 8.38 -2.59 5.46
CA MET A 93 7.50 -3.39 4.59
C MET A 93 7.47 -4.86 5.00
N PHE A 94 8.64 -5.46 5.21
CA PHE A 94 8.70 -6.88 5.56
C PHE A 94 8.13 -7.14 6.95
N TRP A 95 8.58 -6.38 7.96
CA TRP A 95 8.26 -6.68 9.36
C TRP A 95 6.88 -6.18 9.81
N SER A 96 6.35 -5.12 9.23
CA SER A 96 5.10 -4.49 9.66
C SER A 96 4.09 -4.32 8.54
N MET A 97 4.43 -3.55 7.47
CA MET A 97 3.44 -3.05 6.53
C MET A 97 2.87 -4.15 5.62
N HIS A 98 3.63 -4.69 4.68
CA HIS A 98 3.11 -5.68 3.71
C HIS A 98 2.68 -6.98 4.37
N SER A 99 3.47 -7.51 5.29
CA SER A 99 3.10 -8.71 6.03
C SER A 99 1.86 -8.48 6.91
N GLY A 100 1.73 -7.27 7.48
CA GLY A 100 0.55 -6.86 8.23
C GLY A 100 -0.70 -6.72 7.34
N ILE A 101 -0.58 -6.11 6.17
CA ILE A 101 -1.70 -6.01 5.20
C ILE A 101 -2.18 -7.41 4.79
N ILE A 102 -1.25 -8.34 4.46
CA ILE A 102 -1.58 -9.73 4.14
C ILE A 102 -2.33 -10.38 5.31
N ALA A 103 -1.82 -10.25 6.53
CA ALA A 103 -2.44 -10.80 7.73
C ALA A 103 -3.84 -10.24 7.98
N ALA A 104 -4.02 -8.91 7.88
CA ALA A 104 -5.31 -8.27 8.07
C ALA A 104 -6.34 -8.69 7.02
N ILE A 105 -5.97 -8.73 5.73
CA ILE A 105 -6.86 -9.17 4.65
C ILE A 105 -7.22 -10.64 4.81
N ALA A 106 -6.27 -11.49 5.25
CA ALA A 106 -6.52 -12.90 5.50
C ALA A 106 -7.50 -13.12 6.67
N MET A 107 -7.44 -12.28 7.70
CA MET A 107 -8.44 -12.31 8.78
C MET A 107 -9.84 -11.91 8.28
N VAL A 108 -9.94 -10.94 7.36
CA VAL A 108 -11.23 -10.59 6.73
C VAL A 108 -11.75 -11.75 5.89
N PHE A 109 -10.89 -12.33 5.05
CA PHE A 109 -11.21 -13.54 4.29
C PHE A 109 -11.81 -14.64 5.18
N ALA A 110 -11.14 -14.95 6.31
CA ALA A 110 -11.56 -16.00 7.21
C ALA A 110 -12.87 -15.66 7.97
N ARG A 111 -13.10 -14.40 8.34
CA ARG A 111 -14.36 -13.95 8.95
C ARG A 111 -15.54 -14.12 7.98
N TYR A 112 -15.36 -13.79 6.70
CA TYR A 112 -16.39 -14.01 5.70
C TYR A 112 -16.59 -15.51 5.38
N ALA A 113 -15.56 -16.33 5.42
CA ALA A 113 -15.68 -17.78 5.35
C ALA A 113 -16.49 -18.34 6.52
N ALA A 114 -16.36 -17.76 7.72
CA ALA A 114 -17.13 -18.15 8.90
C ALA A 114 -18.64 -17.85 8.81
N THR A 115 -19.06 -16.98 7.90
CA THR A 115 -20.51 -16.78 7.63
C THR A 115 -21.13 -17.94 6.84
N ILE A 116 -20.31 -18.72 6.13
CA ILE A 116 -20.72 -19.87 5.32
C ILE A 116 -20.52 -21.17 6.12
N VAL A 117 -19.35 -21.32 6.74
CA VAL A 117 -19.01 -22.45 7.60
C VAL A 117 -18.72 -21.91 8.99
N PRO A 118 -19.65 -22.04 9.96
CA PRO A 118 -19.47 -21.52 11.30
C PRO A 118 -18.22 -22.09 11.97
N MET A 119 -17.35 -21.20 12.47
CA MET A 119 -16.08 -21.59 13.13
C MET A 119 -15.75 -20.60 14.26
N GLY A 120 -15.10 -21.10 15.30
CA GLY A 120 -14.62 -20.27 16.41
C GLY A 120 -13.34 -19.47 16.05
N ASP A 121 -12.85 -18.65 16.98
CA ASP A 121 -11.69 -17.76 16.76
C ASP A 121 -10.45 -18.51 16.26
N LEU A 122 -10.14 -19.67 16.83
CA LEU A 122 -9.02 -20.50 16.34
C LEU A 122 -9.25 -20.98 14.91
N GLY A 123 -10.46 -21.38 14.55
CA GLY A 123 -10.82 -21.79 13.19
C GLY A 123 -10.63 -20.64 12.19
N ILE A 124 -11.05 -19.42 12.56
CA ILE A 124 -10.85 -18.21 11.76
C ILE A 124 -9.34 -17.95 11.55
N ARG A 125 -8.53 -18.02 12.61
CA ARG A 125 -7.07 -17.82 12.49
C ARG A 125 -6.41 -18.89 11.64
N LEU A 126 -6.76 -20.15 11.80
CA LEU A 126 -6.20 -21.26 11.00
C LEU A 126 -6.62 -21.15 9.53
N THR A 127 -7.86 -20.75 9.25
CA THR A 127 -8.34 -20.48 7.88
C THR A 127 -7.56 -19.33 7.24
N ALA A 128 -7.31 -18.25 7.98
CA ALA A 128 -6.50 -17.13 7.51
C ALA A 128 -5.05 -17.57 7.19
N VAL A 129 -4.41 -18.34 8.07
CA VAL A 129 -3.07 -18.91 7.84
C VAL A 129 -3.06 -19.83 6.63
N GLY A 130 -4.05 -20.72 6.51
CA GLY A 130 -4.20 -21.60 5.35
C GLY A 130 -4.31 -20.83 4.02
N GLY A 131 -5.08 -19.74 4.01
CA GLY A 131 -5.17 -18.83 2.85
C GLY A 131 -3.83 -18.17 2.50
N ILE A 132 -3.10 -17.68 3.50
CA ILE A 132 -1.77 -17.06 3.30
C ILE A 132 -0.79 -18.06 2.72
N LEU A 133 -0.65 -19.22 3.37
CA LEU A 133 0.33 -20.24 2.97
C LEU A 133 -0.02 -20.86 1.62
N GLY A 134 -1.31 -21.14 1.36
CA GLY A 134 -1.79 -21.65 0.09
C GLY A 134 -1.49 -20.69 -1.07
N LEU A 135 -1.80 -19.40 -0.91
CA LEU A 135 -1.50 -18.38 -1.91
C LEU A 135 0.01 -18.13 -2.06
N SER A 136 0.77 -18.20 -0.97
CA SER A 136 2.24 -18.12 -1.03
C SER A 136 2.82 -19.29 -1.83
N ALA A 137 2.32 -20.52 -1.64
CA ALA A 137 2.73 -21.70 -2.40
C ALA A 137 2.39 -21.57 -3.90
N ILE A 138 1.19 -21.08 -4.23
CA ILE A 138 0.79 -20.81 -5.62
C ILE A 138 1.72 -19.77 -6.26
N ASN A 139 1.99 -18.66 -5.56
CA ASN A 139 2.87 -17.60 -6.06
C ASN A 139 4.34 -18.02 -6.13
N TYR A 140 4.78 -18.97 -5.29
CA TYR A 140 6.11 -19.60 -5.37
C TYR A 140 6.32 -20.29 -6.70
N VAL A 141 5.33 -21.09 -7.14
CA VAL A 141 5.37 -21.82 -8.42
C VAL A 141 5.24 -20.87 -9.63
N GLY A 142 4.87 -19.61 -9.41
CA GLY A 142 4.85 -18.60 -10.47
C GLY A 142 3.56 -18.64 -11.29
N VAL A 143 2.42 -18.45 -10.66
CA VAL A 143 1.19 -18.11 -11.38
C VAL A 143 1.45 -16.83 -12.16
N ARG A 144 1.38 -16.90 -13.48
CA ARG A 144 1.38 -15.73 -14.37
C ARG A 144 -0.07 -15.27 -14.59
N PRO A 145 -0.68 -14.45 -13.73
CA PRO A 145 -1.85 -13.71 -14.13
C PRO A 145 -1.31 -12.59 -15.02
N GLY A 146 -1.55 -12.66 -16.29
CA GLY A 146 -1.29 -11.52 -17.17
C GLY A 146 -2.06 -10.30 -16.66
N SER A 147 -1.62 -9.10 -16.99
CA SER A 147 -2.30 -7.83 -16.66
C SER A 147 -3.80 -7.85 -17.05
N ALA A 148 -4.18 -8.64 -18.03
CA ALA A 148 -5.56 -8.86 -18.45
C ALA A 148 -6.40 -9.57 -17.38
N VAL A 149 -5.86 -10.59 -16.69
CA VAL A 149 -6.55 -11.30 -15.60
C VAL A 149 -6.75 -10.37 -14.42
N GLN A 150 -5.73 -9.60 -14.04
CA GLN A 150 -5.83 -8.59 -12.98
C GLN A 150 -6.89 -7.53 -13.32
N THR A 151 -6.93 -7.06 -14.57
CA THR A 151 -7.93 -6.09 -15.02
C THR A 151 -9.34 -6.70 -14.99
N GLY A 152 -9.52 -7.93 -15.46
CA GLY A 152 -10.79 -8.65 -15.40
C GLY A 152 -11.30 -8.81 -13.97
N LEU A 153 -10.44 -9.25 -13.05
CA LEU A 153 -10.78 -9.36 -11.63
C LEU A 153 -11.18 -8.01 -11.02
N THR A 154 -10.49 -6.93 -11.38
CA THR A 154 -10.81 -5.59 -10.90
C THR A 154 -12.18 -5.11 -11.42
N ILE A 155 -12.47 -5.33 -12.71
CA ILE A 155 -13.78 -4.99 -13.28
C ILE A 155 -14.89 -5.79 -12.58
N THR A 156 -14.68 -7.08 -12.36
CA THR A 156 -15.64 -7.94 -11.64
C THR A 156 -15.89 -7.43 -10.21
N LYS A 157 -14.85 -7.02 -9.48
CA LYS A 157 -14.99 -6.43 -8.14
C LYS A 157 -15.83 -5.14 -8.16
N ILE A 158 -15.56 -4.25 -9.10
CA ILE A 158 -16.30 -2.98 -9.23
C ILE A 158 -17.77 -3.24 -9.62
N ALA A 159 -18.00 -4.15 -10.57
CA ALA A 159 -19.36 -4.55 -10.95
C ALA A 159 -20.12 -5.13 -9.76
N ALA A 160 -19.46 -5.98 -8.97
CA ALA A 160 -20.05 -6.57 -7.77
C ALA A 160 -20.39 -5.53 -6.69
N ILE A 161 -19.54 -4.52 -6.49
CA ILE A 161 -19.86 -3.39 -5.62
C ILE A 161 -21.04 -2.59 -6.18
N GLY A 162 -21.12 -2.41 -7.49
CA GLY A 162 -22.27 -1.80 -8.15
C GLY A 162 -23.58 -2.57 -7.87
N VAL A 163 -23.54 -3.89 -8.02
CA VAL A 163 -24.70 -4.75 -7.66
C VAL A 163 -25.04 -4.63 -6.18
N LEU A 164 -24.04 -4.64 -5.30
CA LEU A 164 -24.26 -4.46 -3.86
C LEU A 164 -24.93 -3.10 -3.57
N LEU A 165 -24.47 -2.01 -4.17
CA LEU A 165 -25.10 -0.70 -4.01
C LEU A 165 -26.56 -0.70 -4.47
N VAL A 166 -26.88 -1.32 -5.60
CA VAL A 166 -28.25 -1.46 -6.08
C VAL A 166 -29.12 -2.25 -5.11
N LEU A 167 -28.60 -3.35 -4.56
CA LEU A 167 -29.32 -4.17 -3.55
C LEU A 167 -29.55 -3.39 -2.25
N LEU A 168 -28.57 -2.61 -1.80
CA LEU A 168 -28.67 -1.84 -0.57
C LEU A 168 -29.62 -0.64 -0.69
N LEU A 169 -29.64 0.03 -1.83
CA LEU A 169 -30.47 1.23 -2.05
C LEU A 169 -31.85 0.92 -2.65
N GLY A 170 -32.28 -0.33 -2.58
CA GLY A 170 -33.62 -0.76 -3.03
C GLY A 170 -34.74 -0.10 -2.25
N PRO A 171 -36.00 -0.08 -2.82
CA PRO A 171 -37.14 0.54 -2.19
C PRO A 171 -37.50 -0.09 -0.82
N GLY A 172 -37.81 0.73 0.18
CA GLY A 172 -38.30 0.28 1.48
C GLY A 172 -37.23 -0.15 2.51
N THR A 173 -35.95 0.00 2.19
CA THR A 173 -34.87 -0.44 3.08
C THR A 173 -34.14 0.70 3.81
N LEU A 174 -34.48 1.95 3.50
CA LEU A 174 -33.79 3.10 4.01
C LEU A 174 -34.29 3.54 5.38
N HIS A 175 -33.41 3.70 6.34
CA HIS A 175 -33.65 4.25 7.66
C HIS A 175 -33.09 5.67 7.77
N ALA A 176 -33.75 6.54 8.50
CA ALA A 176 -33.18 7.83 8.83
C ALA A 176 -31.96 7.63 9.74
N PRO A 177 -30.80 8.17 9.39
CA PRO A 177 -29.63 8.04 10.24
C PRO A 177 -29.85 8.74 11.57
N VAL A 178 -29.73 7.99 12.67
CA VAL A 178 -29.83 8.56 14.02
C VAL A 178 -28.48 9.14 14.39
N ALA A 179 -28.48 10.42 14.77
CA ALA A 179 -27.29 11.06 15.30
C ALA A 179 -27.00 10.46 16.69
N ALA A 180 -25.84 9.84 16.85
CA ALA A 180 -25.36 9.34 18.13
C ALA A 180 -24.01 10.03 18.44
N GLY A 181 -23.69 10.23 19.68
CA GLY A 181 -22.38 10.56 20.22
C GLY A 181 -21.65 11.83 19.71
N ALA A 182 -20.77 12.35 20.52
CA ALA A 182 -19.91 13.47 20.18
C ALA A 182 -18.65 13.00 19.43
N ILE A 183 -18.22 13.80 18.47
CA ILE A 183 -16.94 13.59 17.79
C ILE A 183 -15.83 14.09 18.70
N THR A 184 -14.96 13.19 19.15
CA THR A 184 -13.75 13.53 19.89
C THR A 184 -12.52 13.49 18.96
N ALA A 185 -11.53 14.35 19.20
CA ALA A 185 -10.31 14.34 18.39
C ALA A 185 -9.57 12.99 18.42
N PRO A 186 -9.38 12.32 19.58
CA PRO A 186 -8.79 10.98 19.60
C PRO A 186 -9.64 9.93 18.84
N GLY A 187 -10.98 10.01 18.95
CA GLY A 187 -11.89 9.15 18.20
C GLY A 187 -11.77 9.37 16.70
N PHE A 188 -11.77 10.64 16.26
CA PHE A 188 -11.59 10.99 14.85
C PHE A 188 -10.30 10.42 14.26
N PHE A 189 -9.16 10.61 14.94
CA PHE A 189 -7.89 10.06 14.45
C PHE A 189 -7.85 8.54 14.46
N ARG A 190 -8.48 7.86 15.42
CA ARG A 190 -8.66 6.39 15.38
C ARG A 190 -9.52 5.96 14.21
N GLY A 191 -10.63 6.63 13.98
CA GLY A 191 -11.48 6.39 12.81
C GLY A 191 -10.73 6.63 11.50
N LEU A 192 -9.91 7.68 11.45
CA LEU A 192 -9.09 8.01 10.29
C LEU A 192 -8.06 6.90 9.98
N VAL A 193 -7.42 6.32 10.99
CA VAL A 193 -6.54 5.14 10.83
C VAL A 193 -7.29 3.98 10.18
N ALA A 194 -8.50 3.68 10.66
CA ALA A 194 -9.34 2.62 10.08
C ALA A 194 -9.76 2.94 8.63
N GLY A 195 -10.18 4.18 8.36
CA GLY A 195 -10.52 4.63 7.00
C GLY A 195 -9.35 4.56 6.04
N LEU A 196 -8.17 5.04 6.46
CA LEU A 196 -6.96 5.02 5.64
C LEU A 196 -6.45 3.61 5.33
N PHE A 197 -6.68 2.66 6.22
CA PHE A 197 -6.40 1.26 5.92
C PHE A 197 -7.25 0.73 4.77
N ALA A 198 -8.54 1.15 4.68
CA ALA A 198 -9.38 0.77 3.55
C ALA A 198 -8.86 1.33 2.23
N PHE A 199 -8.26 2.51 2.25
CA PHE A 199 -7.62 3.13 1.08
C PHE A 199 -6.18 2.65 0.82
N GLY A 200 -5.61 1.74 1.61
CA GLY A 200 -4.24 1.27 1.45
C GLY A 200 -3.95 0.64 0.09
N GLY A 201 -2.68 0.68 -0.35
CA GLY A 201 -2.23 0.02 -1.59
C GLY A 201 -2.13 0.91 -2.84
N TRP A 202 -2.64 2.15 -2.84
CA TRP A 202 -2.61 3.05 -4.00
C TRP A 202 -1.21 3.25 -4.59
N HIS A 203 -0.17 3.33 -3.77
CA HIS A 203 1.22 3.53 -4.18
C HIS A 203 1.84 2.33 -4.90
N MET A 204 1.25 1.13 -4.81
CA MET A 204 1.85 -0.12 -5.32
C MET A 204 1.99 -0.14 -6.85
N VAL A 205 1.20 0.64 -7.59
CA VAL A 205 1.36 0.77 -9.06
C VAL A 205 2.75 1.29 -9.42
N THR A 206 3.39 2.09 -8.54
CA THR A 206 4.74 2.63 -8.78
C THR A 206 5.81 1.54 -8.78
N TYR A 207 5.55 0.36 -8.21
CA TYR A 207 6.47 -0.77 -8.22
C TYR A 207 6.62 -1.43 -9.60
N ALA A 208 5.67 -1.19 -10.50
CA ALA A 208 5.67 -1.70 -11.87
C ALA A 208 6.10 -0.65 -12.92
N ALA A 209 6.83 0.39 -12.50
CA ALA A 209 7.16 1.52 -13.36
C ALA A 209 7.91 1.09 -14.65
N GLU A 210 8.88 0.18 -14.57
CA GLU A 210 9.63 -0.28 -15.74
C GLU A 210 8.83 -1.20 -16.67
N GLU A 211 7.72 -1.79 -16.17
CA GLU A 211 6.78 -2.59 -16.97
C GLU A 211 5.69 -1.71 -17.61
N THR A 212 5.61 -0.42 -17.25
CA THR A 212 4.58 0.52 -17.70
C THR A 212 5.03 1.30 -18.95
N ARG A 213 4.15 1.38 -19.94
CA ARG A 213 4.36 2.20 -21.13
C ARG A 213 4.24 3.67 -20.77
N ASP A 214 5.21 4.50 -21.18
CA ASP A 214 5.24 5.94 -20.86
C ASP A 214 4.94 6.18 -19.36
N ALA A 215 5.75 5.53 -18.48
CA ALA A 215 5.52 5.48 -17.04
C ALA A 215 5.40 6.88 -16.41
N GLU A 216 6.17 7.86 -16.91
CA GLU A 216 6.19 9.25 -16.45
C GLU A 216 4.82 9.95 -16.54
N ARG A 217 3.97 9.52 -17.49
CA ARG A 217 2.62 10.05 -17.69
C ARG A 217 1.52 9.08 -17.27
N THR A 218 1.74 7.79 -17.51
CA THR A 218 0.75 6.75 -17.25
C THR A 218 0.53 6.55 -15.77
N ILE A 219 1.60 6.44 -14.97
CA ILE A 219 1.49 6.22 -13.52
C ILE A 219 0.81 7.40 -12.81
N PRO A 220 1.18 8.67 -13.04
CA PRO A 220 0.46 9.80 -12.45
C PRO A 220 -1.04 9.81 -12.77
N ARG A 221 -1.40 9.59 -14.03
CA ARG A 221 -2.81 9.55 -14.44
C ARG A 221 -3.56 8.39 -13.78
N ALA A 222 -2.92 7.21 -13.71
CA ALA A 222 -3.50 6.05 -13.08
C ALA A 222 -3.74 6.25 -11.58
N LEU A 223 -2.78 6.86 -10.88
CA LEU A 223 -2.90 7.22 -9.46
C LEU A 223 -4.06 8.18 -9.23
N MET A 224 -4.14 9.27 -10.00
CA MET A 224 -5.19 10.30 -9.82
C MET A 224 -6.57 9.76 -10.16
N VAL A 225 -6.74 9.10 -11.30
CA VAL A 225 -8.04 8.55 -11.74
C VAL A 225 -8.45 7.38 -10.85
N GLY A 226 -7.55 6.45 -10.57
CA GLY A 226 -7.85 5.26 -9.77
C GLY A 226 -8.24 5.60 -8.34
N THR A 227 -7.51 6.50 -7.67
CA THR A 227 -7.88 6.95 -6.31
C THR A 227 -9.19 7.71 -6.29
N ALA A 228 -9.47 8.58 -7.29
CA ALA A 228 -10.74 9.29 -7.38
C ALA A 228 -11.93 8.32 -7.52
N ILE A 229 -11.82 7.31 -8.38
CA ILE A 229 -12.85 6.26 -8.52
C ILE A 229 -13.11 5.59 -7.17
N VAL A 230 -12.05 5.18 -6.45
CA VAL A 230 -12.21 4.49 -5.17
C VAL A 230 -12.82 5.39 -4.10
N VAL A 231 -12.42 6.66 -4.03
CA VAL A 231 -13.01 7.63 -3.09
C VAL A 231 -14.53 7.73 -3.29
N VAL A 232 -14.98 7.89 -4.53
CA VAL A 232 -16.42 7.95 -4.85
C VAL A 232 -17.13 6.65 -4.46
N VAL A 233 -16.59 5.51 -4.86
CA VAL A 233 -17.16 4.18 -4.55
C VAL A 233 -17.27 3.97 -3.04
N TYR A 234 -16.24 4.33 -2.28
CA TYR A 234 -16.24 4.14 -0.83
C TYR A 234 -17.21 5.06 -0.10
N LEU A 235 -17.34 6.32 -0.53
CA LEU A 235 -18.33 7.24 0.01
C LEU A 235 -19.75 6.73 -0.23
N LEU A 236 -20.06 6.27 -1.45
CA LEU A 236 -21.36 5.70 -1.80
C LEU A 236 -21.66 4.44 -0.98
N LEU A 237 -20.70 3.52 -0.86
CA LEU A 237 -20.90 2.26 -0.16
C LEU A 237 -21.09 2.46 1.35
N ASN A 238 -20.30 3.35 1.96
CA ASN A 238 -20.47 3.68 3.37
C ASN A 238 -21.80 4.39 3.64
N GLY A 239 -22.20 5.31 2.75
CA GLY A 239 -23.51 5.94 2.81
C GLY A 239 -24.63 4.91 2.76
N ALA A 240 -24.55 3.94 1.84
CA ALA A 240 -25.52 2.87 1.71
C ALA A 240 -25.62 2.01 2.99
N TYR A 241 -24.51 1.60 3.59
CA TYR A 241 -24.52 0.82 4.84
C TYR A 241 -25.24 1.55 5.98
N LEU A 242 -24.96 2.86 6.14
CA LEU A 242 -25.55 3.67 7.19
C LEU A 242 -27.03 4.00 6.97
N LEU A 243 -27.51 3.95 5.73
CA LEU A 243 -28.90 4.12 5.39
C LEU A 243 -29.72 2.83 5.58
N VAL A 244 -29.06 1.67 5.48
CA VAL A 244 -29.72 0.35 5.49
C VAL A 244 -29.74 -0.28 6.89
N LEU A 245 -28.64 -0.14 7.64
CA LEU A 245 -28.52 -0.76 8.96
C LEU A 245 -28.75 0.25 10.07
N PRO A 246 -29.52 -0.12 11.12
CA PRO A 246 -29.52 0.60 12.38
C PRO A 246 -28.09 0.75 12.91
N PHE A 247 -27.78 1.90 13.51
CA PHE A 247 -26.41 2.25 13.87
C PHE A 247 -25.78 1.28 14.89
N ASP A 248 -26.54 0.76 15.83
CA ASP A 248 -26.16 -0.28 16.78
C ASP A 248 -25.70 -1.57 16.09
N ARG A 249 -26.38 -1.97 15.01
CA ARG A 249 -25.96 -3.10 14.17
C ARG A 249 -24.68 -2.83 13.41
N VAL A 250 -24.48 -1.60 12.91
CA VAL A 250 -23.20 -1.21 12.29
C VAL A 250 -22.06 -1.33 13.29
N LEU A 251 -22.25 -0.88 14.54
CA LEU A 251 -21.24 -0.97 15.61
C LEU A 251 -20.88 -2.42 15.96
N ALA A 252 -21.87 -3.32 15.98
CA ALA A 252 -21.70 -4.73 16.37
C ALA A 252 -21.10 -5.58 15.25
N SER A 253 -21.27 -5.18 14.00
CA SER A 253 -20.90 -5.99 12.84
C SER A 253 -19.40 -6.20 12.70
N THR A 254 -19.01 -7.40 12.30
CA THR A 254 -17.65 -7.77 11.85
C THR A 254 -17.58 -8.10 10.35
N HIS A 255 -18.74 -8.11 9.69
CA HIS A 255 -18.94 -8.44 8.26
C HIS A 255 -20.10 -7.61 7.68
N ILE A 256 -19.99 -6.29 7.73
CA ILE A 256 -21.06 -5.33 7.46
C ILE A 256 -21.75 -5.53 6.11
N ALA A 257 -21.02 -5.95 5.06
CA ALA A 257 -21.63 -6.19 3.75
C ALA A 257 -22.60 -7.38 3.78
N PHE A 258 -22.27 -8.44 4.54
CA PHE A 258 -23.19 -9.56 4.75
C PHE A 258 -24.44 -9.11 5.51
N ASP A 259 -24.26 -8.42 6.64
CA ASP A 259 -25.38 -8.00 7.49
C ASP A 259 -26.32 -7.03 6.76
N ALA A 260 -25.76 -6.06 6.02
CA ALA A 260 -26.55 -5.14 5.24
C ALA A 260 -27.31 -5.82 4.10
N THR A 261 -26.67 -6.77 3.40
CA THR A 261 -27.33 -7.52 2.32
C THR A 261 -28.39 -8.48 2.86
N ALA A 262 -28.13 -9.10 4.01
CA ALA A 262 -29.13 -9.96 4.67
C ALA A 262 -30.41 -9.18 5.05
N ALA A 263 -30.23 -7.94 5.52
CA ALA A 263 -31.34 -7.06 5.89
C ALA A 263 -32.17 -6.59 4.68
N THR A 264 -31.54 -6.43 3.49
CA THR A 264 -32.24 -5.89 2.29
C THR A 264 -32.72 -6.96 1.31
N ALA A 265 -31.86 -7.94 1.03
CA ALA A 265 -32.08 -8.93 -0.04
C ALA A 265 -32.11 -10.38 0.48
N GLY A 266 -32.05 -10.57 1.80
CA GLY A 266 -32.17 -11.87 2.46
C GLY A 266 -30.87 -12.71 2.51
N PRO A 267 -30.95 -13.88 3.19
CA PRO A 267 -29.73 -14.67 3.51
C PRO A 267 -29.00 -15.23 2.29
N ALA A 268 -29.71 -15.59 1.24
CA ALA A 268 -29.09 -16.14 0.02
C ALA A 268 -28.20 -15.10 -0.69
N ALA A 269 -28.69 -13.85 -0.81
CA ALA A 269 -27.92 -12.74 -1.37
C ALA A 269 -26.71 -12.41 -0.47
N ALA A 270 -26.87 -12.42 0.85
CA ALA A 270 -25.80 -12.21 1.81
C ALA A 270 -24.69 -13.27 1.69
N SER A 271 -25.04 -14.53 1.51
CA SER A 271 -24.08 -15.61 1.27
C SER A 271 -23.33 -15.43 -0.05
N ALA A 272 -24.00 -14.97 -1.11
CA ALA A 272 -23.35 -14.64 -2.38
C ALA A 272 -22.34 -13.50 -2.23
N ILE A 273 -22.68 -12.46 -1.45
CA ILE A 273 -21.73 -11.38 -1.13
C ILE A 273 -20.53 -11.90 -0.31
N SER A 274 -20.74 -12.83 0.63
CA SER A 274 -19.63 -13.46 1.36
C SER A 274 -18.67 -14.18 0.44
N VAL A 275 -19.17 -14.99 -0.51
CA VAL A 275 -18.32 -15.66 -1.51
C VAL A 275 -17.52 -14.64 -2.33
N LEU A 276 -18.17 -13.56 -2.73
CA LEU A 276 -17.51 -12.48 -3.48
C LEU A 276 -16.39 -11.82 -2.67
N VAL A 277 -16.62 -11.51 -1.39
CA VAL A 277 -15.61 -10.93 -0.50
C VAL A 277 -14.45 -11.90 -0.28
N ILE A 278 -14.73 -13.20 -0.13
CA ILE A 278 -13.73 -14.27 -0.02
C ILE A 278 -12.82 -14.26 -1.25
N VAL A 279 -13.41 -14.35 -2.46
CA VAL A 279 -12.64 -14.35 -3.72
C VAL A 279 -11.86 -13.06 -3.91
N SER A 280 -12.47 -11.91 -3.59
CA SER A 280 -11.81 -10.60 -3.64
C SER A 280 -10.61 -10.53 -2.70
N SER A 281 -10.75 -11.05 -1.47
CA SER A 281 -9.69 -11.06 -0.45
C SER A 281 -8.51 -11.94 -0.90
N LEU A 282 -8.78 -13.14 -1.39
CA LEU A 282 -7.75 -14.04 -1.90
C LEU A 282 -6.99 -13.42 -3.08
N GLY A 283 -7.70 -12.75 -3.99
CA GLY A 283 -7.07 -12.00 -5.08
C GLY A 283 -6.19 -10.85 -4.60
N ALA A 284 -6.62 -10.11 -3.57
CA ALA A 284 -5.83 -9.04 -2.99
C ALA A 284 -4.55 -9.57 -2.29
N ILE A 285 -4.67 -10.63 -1.47
CA ILE A 285 -3.52 -11.29 -0.84
C ILE A 285 -2.52 -11.75 -1.90
N SER A 286 -2.98 -12.43 -2.96
CA SER A 286 -2.12 -12.89 -4.06
C SER A 286 -1.37 -11.72 -4.71
N GLY A 287 -2.03 -10.60 -4.97
CA GLY A 287 -1.40 -9.40 -5.54
C GLY A 287 -0.30 -8.83 -4.63
N ILE A 288 -0.54 -8.76 -3.32
CA ILE A 288 0.42 -8.21 -2.36
C ILE A 288 1.60 -9.18 -2.15
N VAL A 289 1.35 -10.48 -2.13
CA VAL A 289 2.39 -11.52 -2.06
C VAL A 289 3.34 -11.45 -3.26
N LEU A 290 2.85 -11.02 -4.43
CA LEU A 290 3.70 -10.78 -5.60
C LEU A 290 4.43 -9.43 -5.55
N ALA A 291 3.78 -8.37 -5.05
CA ALA A 291 4.31 -7.02 -5.08
C ALA A 291 5.49 -6.80 -4.12
N GLY A 292 5.37 -7.27 -2.87
CA GLY A 292 6.39 -7.09 -1.82
C GLY A 292 7.77 -7.63 -2.22
N PRO A 293 7.88 -8.88 -2.69
CA PRO A 293 9.17 -9.45 -3.10
C PRO A 293 9.90 -8.71 -4.22
N ARG A 294 9.19 -7.93 -5.06
CA ARG A 294 9.84 -7.06 -6.07
C ARG A 294 10.66 -5.93 -5.44
N VAL A 295 10.18 -5.38 -4.32
CA VAL A 295 10.93 -4.36 -3.56
C VAL A 295 12.13 -5.00 -2.88
N TYR A 296 11.96 -6.16 -2.26
CA TYR A 296 13.06 -6.90 -1.63
C TYR A 296 14.13 -7.33 -2.65
N TYR A 297 13.70 -7.74 -3.84
CA TYR A 297 14.59 -8.03 -4.96
C TYR A 297 15.40 -6.78 -5.37
N ALA A 298 14.74 -5.64 -5.59
CA ALA A 298 15.41 -4.40 -5.96
C ALA A 298 16.42 -3.95 -4.89
N MET A 299 16.06 -4.08 -3.60
CA MET A 299 16.98 -3.79 -2.50
C MET A 299 18.16 -4.74 -2.43
N ALA A 300 17.96 -6.03 -2.73
CA ALA A 300 19.04 -7.01 -2.77
C ALA A 300 19.99 -6.77 -3.94
N GLU A 301 19.49 -6.38 -5.11
CA GLU A 301 20.30 -5.96 -6.28
C GLU A 301 21.11 -4.70 -5.96
N ASP A 302 20.52 -3.75 -5.26
CA ASP A 302 21.23 -2.55 -4.77
C ASP A 302 22.22 -2.87 -3.60
N GLY A 303 22.29 -4.14 -3.18
CA GLY A 303 23.09 -4.60 -2.05
C GLY A 303 22.62 -4.05 -0.70
N LEU A 304 21.38 -3.59 -0.56
CA LEU A 304 20.79 -3.04 0.66
C LEU A 304 20.04 -4.09 1.49
N LEU A 305 19.86 -5.30 0.96
CA LEU A 305 19.19 -6.40 1.65
C LEU A 305 19.99 -7.70 1.48
N PHE A 306 19.62 -8.73 2.25
CA PHE A 306 20.24 -10.05 2.16
C PHE A 306 20.15 -10.62 0.75
N LYS A 307 21.25 -11.12 0.21
CA LYS A 307 21.29 -11.70 -1.14
C LYS A 307 20.26 -12.79 -1.37
N TRP A 308 19.96 -13.59 -0.34
CA TRP A 308 18.97 -14.67 -0.43
C TRP A 308 17.53 -14.17 -0.65
N MET A 309 17.17 -12.97 -0.16
CA MET A 309 15.85 -12.37 -0.40
C MET A 309 15.69 -11.92 -1.87
N GLY A 310 16.78 -11.65 -2.57
CA GLY A 310 16.80 -11.40 -4.00
C GLY A 310 16.98 -12.66 -4.86
N ALA A 311 17.11 -13.84 -4.25
CA ALA A 311 17.32 -15.07 -4.99
C ALA A 311 16.10 -15.45 -5.84
N VAL A 312 16.32 -15.57 -7.15
CA VAL A 312 15.27 -15.95 -8.12
C VAL A 312 15.33 -17.45 -8.36
N HIS A 313 14.17 -18.13 -8.26
CA HIS A 313 14.09 -19.57 -8.53
C HIS A 313 14.47 -19.89 -9.97
N PRO A 314 15.34 -20.88 -10.24
CA PRO A 314 15.84 -21.13 -11.58
C PRO A 314 14.75 -21.52 -12.58
N THR A 315 13.76 -22.31 -12.15
CA THR A 315 12.65 -22.77 -12.99
C THR A 315 11.47 -21.80 -12.99
N PHE A 316 11.01 -21.39 -11.80
CA PHE A 316 9.78 -20.59 -11.65
C PHE A 316 10.00 -19.07 -11.85
N ARG A 317 11.24 -18.62 -11.79
CA ARG A 317 11.66 -17.23 -11.96
C ARG A 317 10.98 -16.24 -10.99
N THR A 318 10.69 -16.72 -9.79
CA THR A 318 10.09 -15.96 -8.69
C THR A 318 11.11 -15.73 -7.58
N PRO A 319 11.02 -14.65 -6.80
CA PRO A 319 11.82 -14.41 -5.58
C PRO A 319 11.29 -15.29 -4.44
N HIS A 320 11.45 -16.61 -4.60
CA HIS A 320 10.79 -17.66 -3.83
C HIS A 320 11.05 -17.59 -2.33
N LEU A 321 12.30 -17.32 -1.91
CA LEU A 321 12.63 -17.24 -0.49
C LEU A 321 11.99 -16.05 0.19
N ALA A 322 11.88 -14.90 -0.49
CA ALA A 322 11.19 -13.74 0.01
C ALA A 322 9.67 -13.99 0.16
N ILE A 323 9.07 -14.71 -0.80
CA ILE A 323 7.64 -15.11 -0.73
C ILE A 323 7.39 -16.00 0.48
N VAL A 324 8.21 -17.03 0.69
CA VAL A 324 8.08 -17.96 1.83
C VAL A 324 8.26 -17.22 3.16
N ALA A 325 9.32 -16.43 3.28
CA ALA A 325 9.59 -15.67 4.51
C ALA A 325 8.44 -14.70 4.86
N GLN A 326 7.91 -13.98 3.85
CA GLN A 326 6.77 -13.06 4.03
C GLN A 326 5.49 -13.83 4.43
N GLY A 327 5.21 -14.98 3.80
CA GLY A 327 4.06 -15.82 4.13
C GLY A 327 4.11 -16.35 5.56
N ILE A 328 5.27 -16.86 5.99
CA ILE A 328 5.48 -17.33 7.36
C ILE A 328 5.28 -16.17 8.35
N TRP A 329 5.91 -15.01 8.12
CA TRP A 329 5.81 -13.87 9.02
C TRP A 329 4.38 -13.32 9.11
N SER A 330 3.68 -13.22 7.97
CA SER A 330 2.26 -12.83 7.96
C SER A 330 1.39 -13.81 8.77
N SER A 331 1.68 -15.11 8.71
CA SER A 331 0.98 -16.13 9.49
C SER A 331 1.24 -15.97 10.99
N VAL A 332 2.46 -15.64 11.39
CA VAL A 332 2.80 -15.30 12.80
C VAL A 332 1.99 -14.10 13.28
N LEU A 333 1.86 -13.06 12.45
CA LEU A 333 1.06 -11.87 12.79
C LEU A 333 -0.42 -12.20 12.98
N VAL A 334 -1.00 -13.11 12.17
CA VAL A 334 -2.38 -13.60 12.37
C VAL A 334 -2.55 -14.33 13.69
N LEU A 335 -1.60 -15.19 14.05
CA LEU A 335 -1.69 -16.02 15.24
C LEU A 335 -1.49 -15.21 16.53
N THR A 336 -0.66 -14.18 16.50
CA THR A 336 -0.25 -13.42 17.70
C THR A 336 -0.98 -12.09 17.87
N GLY A 337 -1.53 -11.52 16.79
CA GLY A 337 -2.18 -10.22 16.77
C GLY A 337 -3.70 -10.30 16.77
N THR A 338 -4.34 -9.14 16.99
CA THR A 338 -5.74 -8.91 16.68
C THR A 338 -5.82 -8.11 15.37
N TYR A 339 -6.98 -8.18 14.70
CA TYR A 339 -7.19 -7.39 13.48
C TYR A 339 -6.89 -5.90 13.69
N GLY A 340 -7.41 -5.30 14.76
CA GLY A 340 -7.22 -3.88 15.07
C GLY A 340 -5.75 -3.52 15.34
N THR A 341 -5.01 -4.34 16.09
CA THR A 341 -3.59 -4.09 16.38
C THR A 341 -2.73 -4.21 15.11
N ILE A 342 -3.03 -5.16 14.25
CA ILE A 342 -2.31 -5.33 12.96
C ILE A 342 -2.56 -4.12 12.07
N VAL A 343 -3.84 -3.72 11.87
CA VAL A 343 -4.22 -2.56 11.07
C VAL A 343 -3.56 -1.29 11.56
N SER A 344 -3.61 -1.04 12.86
CA SER A 344 -2.99 0.14 13.46
C SER A 344 -1.49 0.18 13.19
N ARG A 345 -0.77 -0.93 13.41
CA ARG A 345 0.69 -1.03 13.18
C ARG A 345 1.06 -0.79 11.72
N VAL A 346 0.28 -1.31 10.78
CA VAL A 346 0.48 -1.07 9.35
C VAL A 346 0.40 0.42 9.06
N ILE A 347 -0.71 1.05 9.44
CA ILE A 347 -1.02 2.42 9.04
C ILE A 347 -0.03 3.41 9.63
N TYR A 348 0.21 3.43 10.94
CA TYR A 348 1.11 4.44 11.47
C TYR A 348 2.55 4.25 10.99
N THR A 349 3.00 3.00 10.75
CA THR A 349 4.32 2.74 10.19
C THR A 349 4.42 3.27 8.76
N GLU A 350 3.43 3.00 7.92
CA GLU A 350 3.40 3.44 6.52
C GLU A 350 3.30 4.96 6.41
N TRP A 351 2.50 5.58 7.24
CA TRP A 351 2.25 7.03 7.20
C TRP A 351 3.42 7.88 7.70
N ILE A 352 4.34 7.33 8.52
CA ILE A 352 5.63 7.96 8.82
C ILE A 352 6.42 8.17 7.53
N PHE A 353 6.48 7.15 6.67
CA PHE A 353 7.21 7.24 5.40
C PHE A 353 6.50 8.14 4.39
N PHE A 354 5.16 8.15 4.36
CA PHE A 354 4.42 9.09 3.50
C PHE A 354 4.61 10.53 3.95
N ALA A 355 4.68 10.81 5.25
CA ALA A 355 5.09 12.13 5.74
C ALA A 355 6.49 12.50 5.24
N ALA A 356 7.43 11.56 5.30
CA ALA A 356 8.78 11.77 4.77
C ALA A 356 8.77 12.05 3.26
N LEU A 357 7.96 11.33 2.46
CA LEU A 357 7.81 11.61 1.03
C LEU A 357 7.31 13.04 0.78
N ALA A 358 6.31 13.49 1.53
CA ALA A 358 5.77 14.84 1.39
C ALA A 358 6.81 15.91 1.72
N LEU A 359 7.53 15.77 2.83
CA LEU A 359 8.60 16.68 3.22
C LEU A 359 9.78 16.65 2.24
N GLY A 360 10.15 15.46 1.77
CA GLY A 360 11.19 15.28 0.76
C GLY A 360 10.86 15.97 -0.56
N THR A 361 9.59 15.88 -1.00
CA THR A 361 9.12 16.58 -2.21
C THR A 361 9.22 18.09 -2.05
N VAL A 362 8.89 18.64 -0.87
CA VAL A 362 9.10 20.07 -0.58
C VAL A 362 10.58 20.43 -0.69
N GLY A 363 11.46 19.60 -0.13
CA GLY A 363 12.93 19.78 -0.21
C GLY A 363 13.43 19.76 -1.65
N LEU A 364 13.01 18.77 -2.45
CA LEU A 364 13.41 18.65 -3.86
C LEU A 364 13.01 19.86 -4.70
N ARG A 365 11.74 20.30 -4.56
CA ARG A 365 11.27 21.49 -5.31
C ARG A 365 12.01 22.77 -4.93
N ARG A 366 12.30 22.96 -3.62
CA ARG A 366 13.09 24.12 -3.16
C ARG A 366 14.49 24.11 -3.74
N ARG A 367 15.16 22.96 -3.77
CA ARG A 367 16.51 22.83 -4.38
C ARG A 367 16.48 23.10 -5.88
N SER A 368 15.47 22.62 -6.60
CA SER A 368 15.34 22.87 -8.03
C SER A 368 15.02 24.34 -8.37
N CYS A 369 14.35 25.07 -7.48
CA CYS A 369 14.07 26.49 -7.66
C CYS A 369 15.23 27.41 -7.25
N ASN A 370 16.16 26.95 -6.38
CA ASN A 370 17.30 27.73 -5.91
C ASN A 370 18.54 26.83 -5.84
N PRO A 371 19.16 26.51 -7.00
CA PRO A 371 20.35 25.67 -7.04
C PRO A 371 21.49 26.35 -6.28
N GLN A 372 22.01 25.66 -5.25
CA GLN A 372 23.15 26.15 -4.47
C GLN A 372 24.39 26.22 -5.37
N PRO A 373 25.22 27.28 -5.29
CA PRO A 373 26.42 27.44 -6.12
C PRO A 373 27.39 26.24 -6.05
N ASN A 374 27.40 25.52 -4.93
CA ASN A 374 28.18 24.30 -4.74
C ASN A 374 27.58 23.06 -5.47
N GLU A 375 26.28 23.03 -5.69
CA GLU A 375 25.63 21.96 -6.47
C GLU A 375 25.85 22.18 -7.95
N GLU A 376 25.76 23.42 -8.45
CA GLU A 376 26.13 23.75 -9.85
C GLU A 376 27.57 23.37 -10.16
N ARG A 377 28.51 23.57 -9.20
CA ARG A 377 29.88 23.18 -9.37
C ARG A 377 30.08 21.66 -9.39
N LYS A 378 29.29 20.93 -8.56
CA LYS A 378 29.26 19.46 -8.59
C LYS A 378 28.64 18.94 -9.86
N ASP A 379 27.53 19.54 -10.33
CA ASP A 379 26.84 19.15 -11.56
C ASP A 379 27.69 19.45 -12.80
N ARG A 380 28.38 20.60 -12.85
CA ARG A 380 29.36 20.88 -13.90
C ARG A 380 30.55 19.91 -13.89
N LYS A 381 30.99 19.50 -12.71
CA LYS A 381 32.07 18.50 -12.57
C LYS A 381 31.55 17.12 -13.00
N ALA A 382 30.33 16.72 -12.58
CA ALA A 382 29.70 15.48 -12.98
C ALA A 382 29.37 15.43 -14.49
N ARG A 383 28.95 16.55 -15.11
CA ARG A 383 28.76 16.66 -16.58
C ARG A 383 30.07 16.53 -17.34
N LYS A 384 31.16 17.15 -16.85
CA LYS A 384 32.50 17.00 -17.44
C LYS A 384 33.03 15.58 -17.27
N GLU A 385 32.84 14.97 -16.09
CA GLU A 385 33.23 13.59 -15.83
C GLU A 385 32.38 12.60 -16.64
N SER A 386 31.08 12.88 -16.87
CA SER A 386 30.19 12.11 -17.75
C SER A 386 30.62 12.21 -19.22
N GLN A 387 30.99 13.40 -19.71
CA GLN A 387 31.51 13.55 -21.06
C GLN A 387 32.88 12.85 -21.25
N ASN A 388 33.73 12.87 -20.23
CA ASN A 388 34.97 12.11 -20.25
C ASN A 388 34.77 10.59 -20.11
N ALA A 389 33.72 10.15 -19.40
CA ALA A 389 33.35 8.75 -19.24
C ALA A 389 32.68 8.14 -20.48
N LEU A 390 31.95 8.94 -21.25
CA LEU A 390 31.46 8.54 -22.60
C LEU A 390 32.65 8.23 -23.55
N ARG A 391 33.82 8.82 -23.30
CA ARG A 391 35.06 8.46 -24.00
C ARG A 391 35.81 7.26 -23.40
N SER A 392 35.47 6.82 -22.18
CA SER A 392 36.21 5.78 -21.43
C SER A 392 35.34 4.60 -20.99
N SER A 393 34.13 4.37 -21.57
CA SER A 393 33.20 3.25 -21.32
C SER A 393 32.93 2.89 -19.82
N ARG A 394 33.00 3.85 -18.90
CA ARG A 394 32.66 3.64 -17.48
C ARG A 394 31.26 4.13 -17.21
N PRO A 395 30.32 3.30 -16.64
CA PRO A 395 29.04 3.77 -16.19
C PRO A 395 29.21 4.60 -14.91
N LEU A 396 29.16 5.92 -15.03
CA LEU A 396 29.05 6.84 -13.91
C LEU A 396 27.61 6.83 -13.37
N ARG A 397 27.44 6.83 -12.03
CA ARG A 397 26.19 7.15 -11.36
C ARG A 397 25.68 8.51 -11.89
N SER A 398 24.77 8.49 -12.85
CA SER A 398 24.06 9.70 -13.24
C SER A 398 23.14 10.10 -12.08
N HIS A 399 23.40 11.23 -11.43
CA HIS A 399 22.41 11.90 -10.63
C HIS A 399 21.23 12.20 -11.56
N VAL A 400 20.10 11.54 -11.34
CA VAL A 400 18.88 11.82 -12.11
C VAL A 400 18.41 13.19 -11.66
N GLU A 401 18.45 14.15 -12.59
CA GLU A 401 17.94 15.50 -12.35
C GLU A 401 16.44 15.41 -12.01
N TYR A 402 16.00 16.11 -10.96
CA TYR A 402 14.61 16.13 -10.57
C TYR A 402 13.79 16.99 -11.55
N ALA A 403 13.20 16.36 -12.56
CA ALA A 403 12.38 16.99 -13.60
C ALA A 403 11.05 16.25 -13.76
N PRO A 404 10.09 16.43 -12.84
CA PRO A 404 8.83 15.69 -12.87
C PRO A 404 7.94 16.16 -14.03
N ALA A 405 7.38 15.21 -14.79
CA ALA A 405 6.38 15.46 -15.83
C ALA A 405 5.00 15.81 -15.25
N PHE A 406 4.76 15.42 -14.00
CA PHE A 406 3.55 15.74 -13.21
C PHE A 406 3.96 16.44 -11.91
N ARG A 407 3.24 17.48 -11.52
CA ARG A 407 3.45 18.20 -10.25
C ARG A 407 2.21 18.14 -9.38
N ALA A 408 2.36 17.75 -8.13
CA ALA A 408 1.29 17.75 -7.14
C ALA A 408 0.77 19.18 -6.90
N TRP A 409 -0.55 19.30 -6.71
CA TRP A 409 -1.21 20.60 -6.57
C TRP A 409 -1.04 21.18 -5.14
N GLY A 410 -1.29 22.49 -5.00
CA GLY A 410 -1.31 23.15 -3.70
C GLY A 410 0.05 23.29 -3.03
N PHE A 411 1.14 23.22 -3.77
CA PHE A 411 2.50 23.43 -3.24
C PHE A 411 2.71 24.86 -2.75
N PRO A 412 3.38 25.08 -1.59
CA PRO A 412 3.92 24.10 -0.65
C PRO A 412 2.92 23.65 0.43
N ILE A 413 1.71 24.23 0.45
CA ILE A 413 0.75 24.09 1.57
C ILE A 413 0.21 22.65 1.65
N ALA A 414 -0.22 22.05 0.53
CA ALA A 414 -0.84 20.73 0.55
C ALA A 414 0.15 19.61 1.02
N PRO A 415 1.39 19.52 0.53
CA PRO A 415 2.36 18.56 1.08
C PRO A 415 2.70 18.81 2.56
N ALA A 416 2.78 20.08 2.99
CA ALA A 416 3.05 20.42 4.39
C ALA A 416 1.87 20.02 5.30
N LEU A 417 0.62 20.30 4.89
CA LEU A 417 -0.58 19.91 5.61
C LEU A 417 -0.71 18.39 5.68
N PHE A 418 -0.45 17.69 4.56
CA PHE A 418 -0.43 16.24 4.52
C PHE A 418 0.57 15.66 5.52
N ALA A 419 1.81 16.17 5.53
CA ALA A 419 2.83 15.73 6.49
C ALA A 419 2.43 16.01 7.94
N LEU A 420 1.81 17.18 8.21
CA LEU A 420 1.31 17.53 9.54
C LEU A 420 0.24 16.56 10.02
N ILE A 421 -0.74 16.22 9.17
CA ILE A 421 -1.81 15.27 9.53
C ILE A 421 -1.23 13.90 9.79
N CYS A 422 -0.30 13.42 8.95
CA CYS A 422 0.40 12.15 9.17
C CYS A 422 1.12 12.14 10.54
N PHE A 423 1.77 13.25 10.88
CA PHE A 423 2.47 13.40 12.16
C PHE A 423 1.51 13.40 13.36
N LEU A 424 0.39 14.13 13.26
CA LEU A 424 -0.66 14.14 14.29
C LEU A 424 -1.28 12.74 14.48
N MET A 425 -1.46 11.98 13.41
CA MET A 425 -1.92 10.58 13.48
C MET A 425 -0.93 9.70 14.27
N VAL A 426 0.35 9.82 13.99
CA VAL A 426 1.41 9.07 14.70
C VAL A 426 1.43 9.45 16.18
N ILE A 427 1.35 10.74 16.52
CA ILE A 427 1.28 11.21 17.91
C ILE A 427 0.04 10.64 18.61
N ASN A 428 -1.14 10.75 17.98
CA ASN A 428 -2.37 10.21 18.54
C ASN A 428 -2.28 8.70 18.78
N GLN A 429 -1.65 7.96 17.87
CA GLN A 429 -1.45 6.52 18.02
C GLN A 429 -0.53 6.20 19.21
N ILE A 430 0.56 6.95 19.37
CA ILE A 430 1.46 6.81 20.53
C ILE A 430 0.71 7.11 21.83
N ALA A 431 -0.10 8.15 21.86
CA ALA A 431 -0.87 8.54 23.04
C ALA A 431 -1.99 7.52 23.37
N SER A 432 -2.67 7.00 22.35
CA SER A 432 -3.83 6.09 22.52
C SER A 432 -3.45 4.64 22.80
N THR A 433 -2.35 4.15 22.20
CA THR A 433 -1.88 2.77 22.32
C THR A 433 -0.35 2.71 22.40
N PRO A 434 0.25 3.19 23.50
CA PRO A 434 1.71 3.38 23.60
C PRO A 434 2.50 2.09 23.41
N ARG A 435 2.02 0.96 23.93
CA ARG A 435 2.70 -0.35 23.77
C ARG A 435 2.80 -0.76 22.30
N ASP A 436 1.71 -0.68 21.55
CA ASP A 436 1.70 -1.08 20.13
C ASP A 436 2.53 -0.11 19.28
N ALA A 437 2.46 1.19 19.59
CA ALA A 437 3.25 2.21 18.91
C ALA A 437 4.75 2.02 19.16
N LEU A 438 5.17 1.76 20.41
CA LEU A 438 6.58 1.52 20.76
C LEU A 438 7.12 0.25 20.09
N TRP A 439 6.33 -0.82 20.01
CA TRP A 439 6.71 -2.03 19.28
C TRP A 439 6.97 -1.75 17.80
N GLY A 440 6.06 -1.07 17.13
CA GLY A 440 6.21 -0.79 15.71
C GLY A 440 7.33 0.22 15.40
N LEU A 441 7.44 1.32 16.17
CA LEU A 441 8.55 2.26 16.05
C LEU A 441 9.88 1.59 16.37
N GLY A 442 9.93 0.80 17.45
CA GLY A 442 11.11 0.01 17.83
C GLY A 442 11.55 -0.92 16.70
N LEU A 443 10.61 -1.55 16.04
CA LEU A 443 10.87 -2.44 14.90
C LEU A 443 11.46 -1.66 13.70
N VAL A 444 10.94 -0.47 13.39
CA VAL A 444 11.50 0.40 12.33
C VAL A 444 12.90 0.86 12.71
N VAL A 445 13.08 1.36 13.95
CA VAL A 445 14.36 1.86 14.47
C VAL A 445 15.40 0.74 14.55
N ALA A 446 15.00 -0.50 14.86
CA ALA A 446 15.88 -1.67 14.83
C ALA A 446 16.50 -1.93 13.43
N GLY A 447 15.90 -1.42 12.38
CA GLY A 447 16.49 -1.42 11.05
C GLY A 447 17.78 -0.58 10.93
N LEU A 448 17.93 0.48 11.74
CA LEU A 448 19.13 1.34 11.67
C LEU A 448 20.44 0.61 12.04
N PRO A 449 20.54 -0.08 13.20
CA PRO A 449 21.73 -0.85 13.52
C PRO A 449 21.97 -1.98 12.51
N VAL A 450 20.92 -2.63 12.01
CA VAL A 450 21.06 -3.65 10.96
C VAL A 450 21.64 -3.03 9.71
N TYR A 451 21.16 -1.88 9.27
CA TYR A 451 21.71 -1.14 8.15
C TYR A 451 23.19 -0.73 8.40
N ALA A 452 23.49 -0.24 9.58
CA ALA A 452 24.87 0.18 9.94
C ALA A 452 25.87 -0.99 9.91
N ILE A 453 25.48 -2.16 10.45
CA ILE A 453 26.28 -3.38 10.40
C ILE A 453 26.44 -3.85 8.95
N TRP A 454 25.35 -3.81 8.19
CA TRP A 454 25.31 -4.26 6.80
C TRP A 454 26.15 -3.36 5.87
N SER A 455 26.05 -2.04 6.03
CA SER A 455 26.79 -1.07 5.23
C SER A 455 28.31 -1.13 5.46
N ARG A 456 28.75 -1.49 6.68
CA ARG A 456 30.17 -1.68 7.01
C ARG A 456 30.77 -2.94 6.36
N ARG A 457 29.95 -3.97 6.12
CA ARG A 457 30.39 -5.24 5.50
C ARG A 457 30.40 -5.20 3.98
N ARG A 458 30.08 -4.06 3.36
CA ARG A 458 30.24 -3.91 1.91
C ARG A 458 31.72 -3.90 1.56
N PRO A 459 32.26 -4.92 0.86
CA PRO A 459 33.45 -4.70 0.07
C PRO A 459 33.07 -3.57 -0.91
N VAL A 460 33.91 -2.58 -1.06
CA VAL A 460 33.86 -1.66 -2.19
C VAL A 460 33.73 -2.56 -3.42
N LEU A 461 32.54 -2.64 -4.01
CA LEU A 461 32.30 -3.43 -5.20
C LEU A 461 33.33 -2.96 -6.21
N ASP A 462 34.33 -3.83 -6.46
CA ASP A 462 35.39 -3.57 -7.39
C ASP A 462 34.70 -3.28 -8.72
N THR A 463 34.82 -2.06 -9.17
CA THR A 463 34.19 -1.56 -10.41
C THR A 463 34.57 -2.40 -11.62
N ARG A 464 35.53 -3.31 -11.49
CA ARG A 464 35.97 -4.30 -12.47
C ARG A 464 34.99 -5.47 -12.64
N GLU A 465 34.36 -5.99 -11.54
CA GLU A 465 33.37 -7.07 -11.64
C GLU A 465 32.05 -6.61 -12.23
N ALA A 466 31.61 -5.38 -11.94
CA ALA A 466 30.40 -4.81 -12.53
C ALA A 466 30.58 -4.58 -14.05
N ALA A 467 31.79 -4.18 -14.48
CA ALA A 467 32.12 -4.01 -15.89
C ALA A 467 32.23 -5.35 -16.63
N ALA A 468 32.73 -6.40 -16.01
CA ALA A 468 32.86 -7.72 -16.61
C ALA A 468 31.46 -8.38 -16.83
N ARG A 469 30.53 -8.21 -15.90
CA ARG A 469 29.14 -8.70 -16.03
C ARG A 469 28.32 -7.94 -17.08
N SER A 470 28.62 -6.66 -17.34
CA SER A 470 27.96 -5.87 -18.39
C SER A 470 28.54 -6.14 -19.78
N ALA A 471 29.75 -6.69 -19.87
CA ALA A 471 30.42 -7.03 -21.10
C ALA A 471 30.13 -8.45 -21.62
N GLY A 472 29.39 -9.27 -20.88
CA GLY A 472 28.97 -10.61 -21.35
C GLY A 472 30.12 -11.63 -21.40
N LEU A 473 31.18 -11.45 -20.59
CA LEU A 473 32.27 -12.41 -20.39
C LEU A 473 32.08 -13.19 -19.10
#